data_49ecbd7d81ca99b6d10e3f8a6237a228
#
_entry.id   49ecbd7d81ca99b6d10e3f8a6237a228
#
_cell.length_a   1.000
_cell.length_b   1.000
_cell.length_c   1.000
_cell.angle_alpha   90.00
_cell.angle_beta   90.00
_cell.angle_gamma   90.00
#
_symmetry.space_group_name_H-M   'P 1'
#
loop_
_entity.id
_entity.type
_entity.pdbx_description
1 polymer ?
#
loop_
_entity_poly.entity_id
_entity_poly.type
_entity_poly.pdbx_seq_one_letter_code
_entity_poly.pdbx_strand_id
1 'polypeptide(L)'
;MGKRSAVVELFLGDMGSMQRELRPSTQREDQLTMETKLEQIAVKARREPNLRFTSLAHHITRDRVLENLSKIPKRSAAGVDGQTVEAAKESFEGWIEPVLQSIHRQGYRAPNIRRVYIPKPGKTEKRPLGVPTVSDRALQRSTAEVLSAIYEQDFLSCSFGGRPKLSAHHALGTLTEVISGGLISWVRRRI
;
A
#
# COMPACT_ATOMS: atom_id res chain seq x y z
N MET A 1 16.60 -28.95 -4.81
CA MET A 1 17.76 -28.41 -4.06
C MET A 1 18.29 -27.21 -4.82
N GLY A 2 17.97 -26.03 -4.46
CA GLY A 2 18.79 -25.01 -3.93
C GLY A 2 19.65 -24.27 -4.96
N LYS A 3 19.16 -23.21 -5.59
CA LYS A 3 19.95 -22.03 -5.97
C LYS A 3 19.04 -20.80 -6.02
N ARG A 4 18.66 -20.33 -4.86
CA ARG A 4 18.11 -18.98 -4.63
C ARG A 4 19.23 -18.18 -3.99
N SER A 5 20.13 -17.62 -4.79
CA SER A 5 21.08 -16.65 -4.25
C SER A 5 21.93 -16.12 -5.39
N ALA A 6 21.74 -14.90 -5.79
CA ALA A 6 22.73 -14.02 -6.39
C ALA A 6 22.17 -12.74 -7.01
N VAL A 7 20.83 -12.58 -7.15
CA VAL A 7 20.27 -11.40 -7.83
C VAL A 7 19.67 -10.36 -6.85
N VAL A 8 19.55 -10.69 -5.57
CA VAL A 8 18.90 -9.83 -4.56
C VAL A 8 19.86 -8.83 -3.90
N GLU A 9 21.17 -9.04 -3.94
CA GLU A 9 22.12 -8.16 -3.24
C GLU A 9 22.56 -6.91 -4.03
N LEU A 10 22.31 -6.84 -5.33
CA LEU A 10 22.78 -5.72 -6.17
C LEU A 10 21.84 -4.52 -6.27
N PHE A 11 20.63 -4.57 -5.67
CA PHE A 11 19.64 -3.50 -5.77
C PHE A 11 19.34 -2.75 -4.46
N LEU A 12 20.08 -2.98 -3.39
CA LEU A 12 19.90 -2.28 -2.09
C LEU A 12 20.87 -1.10 -1.89
N GLY A 13 21.61 -0.70 -2.91
CA GLY A 13 22.46 0.47 -2.89
C GLY A 13 21.73 1.74 -3.29
N ASP A 14 21.54 2.63 -2.33
CA ASP A 14 21.49 4.09 -2.48
C ASP A 14 20.32 4.74 -3.24
N MET A 15 19.16 4.84 -2.57
CA MET A 15 18.18 5.90 -2.81
C MET A 15 17.48 6.40 -1.53
N GLY A 16 18.19 6.52 -0.42
CA GLY A 16 17.65 6.89 0.89
C GLY A 16 18.04 8.24 1.45
N SER A 17 18.71 9.13 0.70
CA SER A 17 19.36 10.29 1.31
C SER A 17 18.82 11.67 0.92
N MET A 18 17.69 11.80 0.22
CA MET A 18 17.22 13.13 -0.18
C MET A 18 15.74 13.32 0.09
N GLN A 19 15.41 13.73 1.27
CA GLN A 19 14.26 14.49 1.80
C GLN A 19 13.94 14.10 3.25
N ARG A 20 14.88 14.35 4.16
CA ARG A 20 14.60 14.42 5.60
C ARG A 20 14.51 15.87 6.03
N GLU A 21 13.42 16.55 5.71
CA GLU A 21 13.12 17.82 6.34
C GLU A 21 12.68 17.62 7.79
N LEU A 22 13.14 18.54 8.64
CA LEU A 22 13.01 18.61 10.09
C LEU A 22 11.55 18.49 10.56
N ARG A 23 11.13 17.29 10.97
CA ARG A 23 9.91 17.07 11.73
C ARG A 23 10.23 17.11 13.24
N PRO A 24 9.29 17.52 14.10
CA PRO A 24 9.48 17.51 15.56
C PRO A 24 9.92 16.14 16.06
N SER A 25 10.77 16.09 17.08
CA SER A 25 11.41 14.87 17.61
C SER A 25 10.41 13.75 17.95
N THR A 26 9.29 14.09 18.57
CA THR A 26 8.25 13.15 18.97
C THR A 26 7.64 12.40 17.76
N GLN A 27 7.34 13.11 16.66
CA GLN A 27 6.78 12.47 15.45
C GLN A 27 7.78 11.55 14.75
N ARG A 28 9.08 11.77 14.91
CA ARG A 28 10.13 10.89 14.36
C ARG A 28 10.24 9.60 15.15
N GLU A 29 10.14 9.66 16.46
CA GLU A 29 10.20 8.49 17.33
C GLU A 29 8.98 7.59 17.11
N ASP A 30 7.79 8.16 16.97
CA ASP A 30 6.55 7.42 16.69
C ASP A 30 6.59 6.75 15.31
N GLN A 31 7.10 7.44 14.28
CA GLN A 31 7.28 6.87 12.93
C GLN A 31 8.29 5.73 12.93
N LEU A 32 9.44 5.91 13.58
CA LEU A 32 10.47 4.89 13.70
C LEU A 32 9.93 3.64 14.41
N THR A 33 9.11 3.82 15.44
CA THR A 33 8.46 2.72 16.16
C THR A 33 7.45 1.99 15.29
N MET A 34 6.69 2.70 14.45
CA MET A 34 5.72 2.09 13.53
C MET A 34 6.39 1.32 12.39
N GLU A 35 7.46 1.87 11.80
CA GLU A 35 8.28 1.20 10.78
C GLU A 35 8.90 -0.08 11.35
N THR A 36 9.47 -0.01 12.56
CA THR A 36 10.07 -1.16 13.24
C THR A 36 9.05 -2.29 13.46
N LYS A 37 7.79 -1.97 13.81
CA LYS A 37 6.73 -2.98 13.98
C LYS A 37 6.37 -3.66 12.66
N LEU A 38 6.29 -2.91 11.55
CA LEU A 38 6.04 -3.51 10.23
C LEU A 38 7.23 -4.37 9.76
N GLU A 39 8.45 -3.93 10.04
CA GLU A 39 9.64 -4.72 9.77
C GLU A 39 9.64 -6.06 10.53
N GLN A 40 9.27 -6.05 11.81
CA GLN A 40 9.13 -7.26 12.60
C GLN A 40 8.10 -8.23 11.99
N ILE A 41 6.95 -7.73 11.50
CA ILE A 41 5.97 -8.53 10.77
C ILE A 41 6.59 -9.12 9.50
N ALA A 42 7.29 -8.31 8.71
CA ALA A 42 7.93 -8.76 7.49
C ALA A 42 8.99 -9.83 7.74
N VAL A 43 9.83 -9.65 8.77
CA VAL A 43 10.84 -10.65 9.17
C VAL A 43 10.17 -11.95 9.58
N LYS A 44 9.09 -11.88 10.36
CA LYS A 44 8.35 -13.06 10.79
C LYS A 44 7.68 -13.79 9.62
N ALA A 45 7.04 -13.05 8.71
CA ALA A 45 6.44 -13.61 7.50
C ALA A 45 7.50 -14.33 6.64
N ARG A 46 8.69 -13.72 6.48
CA ARG A 46 9.79 -14.34 5.71
C ARG A 46 10.34 -15.61 6.34
N ARG A 47 10.42 -15.65 7.68
CA ARG A 47 10.96 -16.82 8.42
C ARG A 47 9.99 -17.98 8.46
N GLU A 48 8.71 -17.71 8.53
CA GLU A 48 7.66 -18.69 8.73
C GLU A 48 6.60 -18.59 7.60
N PRO A 49 6.85 -19.14 6.40
CA PRO A 49 5.97 -18.97 5.23
C PRO A 49 4.55 -19.53 5.42
N ASN A 50 4.36 -20.46 6.36
CA ASN A 50 3.06 -21.06 6.66
C ASN A 50 2.37 -20.40 7.87
N LEU A 51 2.94 -19.36 8.44
CA LEU A 51 2.38 -18.66 9.58
C LEU A 51 1.06 -17.97 9.20
N ARG A 52 0.04 -18.20 10.00
CA ARG A 52 -1.24 -17.49 9.92
C ARG A 52 -1.26 -16.32 10.92
N PHE A 53 -1.26 -15.11 10.41
CA PHE A 53 -1.43 -13.92 11.23
C PHE A 53 -2.90 -13.76 11.62
N THR A 54 -3.22 -13.83 12.91
CA THR A 54 -4.61 -13.82 13.41
C THR A 54 -5.03 -12.48 14.00
N SER A 55 -4.08 -11.59 14.29
CA SER A 55 -4.37 -10.33 14.98
C SER A 55 -3.53 -9.19 14.42
N LEU A 56 -3.99 -8.61 13.30
CA LEU A 56 -3.31 -7.49 12.62
C LEU A 56 -3.98 -6.14 12.88
N ALA A 57 -5.21 -6.11 13.36
CA ALA A 57 -5.99 -4.88 13.54
C ALA A 57 -5.31 -3.87 14.48
N HIS A 58 -4.57 -4.34 15.50
CA HIS A 58 -3.85 -3.48 16.44
C HIS A 58 -2.67 -2.69 15.81
N HIS A 59 -2.25 -3.06 14.59
CA HIS A 59 -1.27 -2.30 13.82
C HIS A 59 -1.88 -1.12 13.05
N ILE A 60 -3.21 -1.06 12.96
CA ILE A 60 -3.93 0.10 12.43
C ILE A 60 -4.09 1.08 13.60
N THR A 61 -3.06 1.89 13.83
CA THR A 61 -3.01 2.87 14.92
C THR A 61 -3.51 4.23 14.45
N ARG A 62 -3.89 5.09 15.42
CA ARG A 62 -4.26 6.48 15.18
C ARG A 62 -3.21 7.22 14.35
N ASP A 63 -1.94 7.10 14.73
CA ASP A 63 -0.84 7.82 14.10
C ASP A 63 -0.61 7.36 12.66
N ARG A 64 -0.73 6.04 12.40
CA ARG A 64 -0.67 5.48 11.04
C ARG A 64 -1.80 6.00 10.16
N VAL A 65 -3.00 6.08 10.70
CA VAL A 65 -4.15 6.62 9.94
C VAL A 65 -3.96 8.10 9.67
N LEU A 66 -3.47 8.89 10.63
CA LEU A 66 -3.17 10.31 10.47
C LEU A 66 -2.09 10.54 9.41
N GLU A 67 -1.02 9.77 9.45
CA GLU A 67 0.05 9.82 8.45
C GLU A 67 -0.51 9.50 7.06
N ASN A 68 -1.29 8.43 6.92
CA ASN A 68 -1.90 8.05 5.65
C ASN A 68 -2.94 9.06 5.15
N LEU A 69 -3.69 9.70 6.05
CA LEU A 69 -4.57 10.81 5.73
C LEU A 69 -3.77 12.01 5.17
N SER A 70 -2.60 12.28 5.74
CA SER A 70 -1.73 13.37 5.27
C SER A 70 -1.15 13.14 3.88
N LYS A 71 -0.95 11.88 3.50
CA LYS A 71 -0.44 11.46 2.18
C LYS A 71 -1.52 11.53 1.07
N ILE A 72 -2.80 11.74 1.42
CA ILE A 72 -3.86 11.89 0.41
C ILE A 72 -3.76 13.28 -0.22
N PRO A 73 -3.70 13.41 -1.57
CA PRO A 73 -3.62 14.70 -2.23
C PRO A 73 -4.82 15.59 -1.88
N LYS A 74 -4.58 16.86 -1.57
CA LYS A 74 -5.63 17.84 -1.17
C LYS A 74 -6.78 17.94 -2.18
N ARG A 75 -6.48 17.84 -3.48
CA ARG A 75 -7.48 17.89 -4.57
C ARG A 75 -8.17 16.54 -4.85
N SER A 76 -8.03 15.56 -3.95
CA SER A 76 -8.71 14.28 -4.13
C SER A 76 -10.23 14.45 -4.06
N ALA A 77 -10.93 13.71 -4.93
CA ALA A 77 -12.39 13.74 -4.96
C ALA A 77 -13.00 13.30 -3.63
N ALA A 78 -14.00 14.04 -3.14
CA ALA A 78 -14.77 13.68 -1.96
C ALA A 78 -15.59 12.39 -2.20
N GLY A 79 -15.87 11.65 -1.14
CA GLY A 79 -16.73 10.48 -1.17
C GLY A 79 -18.22 10.82 -1.27
N VAL A 80 -19.05 9.90 -0.77
CA VAL A 80 -20.51 10.09 -0.69
C VAL A 80 -20.90 11.14 0.34
N ASP A 81 -20.07 11.31 1.36
CA ASP A 81 -20.21 12.28 2.45
C ASP A 81 -19.89 13.72 2.05
N GLY A 82 -19.33 13.94 0.86
CA GLY A 82 -18.91 15.25 0.39
C GLY A 82 -17.71 15.84 1.14
N GLN A 83 -17.12 15.13 2.11
CA GLN A 83 -16.03 15.63 2.93
C GLN A 83 -14.73 15.77 2.11
N THR A 84 -14.09 16.95 2.20
CA THR A 84 -12.77 17.20 1.61
C THR A 84 -11.65 16.63 2.49
N VAL A 85 -10.43 16.59 1.94
CA VAL A 85 -9.25 16.11 2.71
C VAL A 85 -8.95 17.04 3.88
N GLU A 86 -9.08 18.35 3.68
CA GLU A 86 -8.88 19.35 4.73
C GLU A 86 -9.92 19.17 5.86
N ALA A 87 -11.20 19.08 5.53
CA ALA A 87 -12.27 18.88 6.52
C ALA A 87 -12.08 17.56 7.29
N ALA A 88 -11.63 16.50 6.61
CA ALA A 88 -11.34 15.22 7.26
C ALA A 88 -10.15 15.30 8.24
N LYS A 89 -9.15 16.16 7.94
CA LYS A 89 -8.02 16.42 8.85
C LYS A 89 -8.43 17.25 10.06
N GLU A 90 -9.23 18.28 9.84
CA GLU A 90 -9.74 19.15 10.93
C GLU A 90 -10.63 18.38 11.90
N SER A 91 -11.45 17.48 11.39
CA SER A 91 -12.34 16.64 12.20
C SER A 91 -11.72 15.33 12.67
N PHE A 92 -10.41 15.10 12.46
CA PHE A 92 -9.73 13.83 12.69
C PHE A 92 -10.00 13.24 14.07
N GLU A 93 -9.86 14.03 15.11
CA GLU A 93 -10.05 13.60 16.51
C GLU A 93 -11.48 13.11 16.78
N GLY A 94 -12.46 13.66 16.09
CA GLY A 94 -13.85 13.29 16.29
C GLY A 94 -14.24 11.95 15.69
N TRP A 95 -13.57 11.49 14.62
CA TRP A 95 -13.97 10.27 13.94
C TRP A 95 -13.01 9.10 14.13
N ILE A 96 -11.73 9.34 14.47
CA ILE A 96 -10.72 8.27 14.49
C ILE A 96 -10.97 7.25 15.59
N GLU A 97 -11.23 7.69 16.81
CA GLU A 97 -11.37 6.81 17.96
C GLU A 97 -12.57 5.86 17.84
N PRO A 98 -13.81 6.33 17.49
CA PRO A 98 -14.94 5.43 17.22
C PRO A 98 -14.66 4.41 16.12
N VAL A 99 -13.93 4.82 15.07
CA VAL A 99 -13.59 3.93 13.97
C VAL A 99 -12.61 2.85 14.40
N LEU A 100 -11.55 3.19 15.13
CA LEU A 100 -10.59 2.20 15.66
C LEU A 100 -11.25 1.21 16.62
N GLN A 101 -12.11 1.68 17.51
CA GLN A 101 -12.87 0.81 18.40
C GLN A 101 -13.77 -0.15 17.61
N SER A 102 -14.41 0.34 16.54
CA SER A 102 -15.24 -0.49 15.68
C SER A 102 -14.41 -1.56 14.95
N ILE A 103 -13.20 -1.22 14.48
CA ILE A 103 -12.27 -2.17 13.86
C ILE A 103 -11.85 -3.25 14.85
N HIS A 104 -11.46 -2.85 16.07
CA HIS A 104 -11.02 -3.80 17.11
C HIS A 104 -12.14 -4.74 17.56
N ARG A 105 -13.39 -4.28 17.54
CA ARG A 105 -14.58 -5.11 17.83
C ARG A 105 -15.07 -5.91 16.63
N GLN A 106 -14.35 -5.89 15.50
CA GLN A 106 -14.74 -6.54 14.24
C GLN A 106 -16.11 -6.08 13.69
N GLY A 107 -16.55 -4.89 14.09
CA GLY A 107 -17.84 -4.32 13.72
C GLY A 107 -17.75 -3.22 12.64
N TYR A 108 -16.54 -2.88 12.16
CA TYR A 108 -16.38 -1.83 11.18
C TYR A 108 -17.06 -2.17 9.85
N ARG A 109 -17.88 -1.24 9.37
CA ARG A 109 -18.47 -1.29 8.04
C ARG A 109 -18.08 -0.03 7.28
N ALA A 110 -17.45 -0.22 6.13
CA ALA A 110 -17.05 0.89 5.27
C ALA A 110 -18.31 1.67 4.81
N PRO A 111 -18.24 3.00 4.77
CA PRO A 111 -19.30 3.83 4.19
C PRO A 111 -19.56 3.47 2.72
N ASN A 112 -20.76 3.84 2.23
CA ASN A 112 -21.08 3.69 0.82
C ASN A 112 -20.09 4.44 -0.07
N ILE A 113 -19.79 3.89 -1.24
CA ILE A 113 -18.92 4.52 -2.23
C ILE A 113 -19.72 5.39 -3.20
N ARG A 114 -19.20 6.55 -3.58
CA ARG A 114 -19.76 7.38 -4.64
C ARG A 114 -19.35 6.84 -5.99
N ARG A 115 -20.30 6.48 -6.84
CA ARG A 115 -20.03 5.97 -8.19
C ARG A 115 -19.89 7.14 -9.17
N VAL A 116 -18.77 7.19 -9.89
CA VAL A 116 -18.47 8.15 -10.95
C VAL A 116 -18.20 7.38 -12.25
N TYR A 117 -18.68 7.87 -13.37
CA TYR A 117 -18.47 7.24 -14.67
C TYR A 117 -17.40 7.98 -15.47
N ILE A 118 -16.32 7.28 -15.82
CA ILE A 118 -15.19 7.81 -16.58
C ILE A 118 -15.27 7.29 -18.01
N PRO A 119 -15.14 8.17 -19.06
CA PRO A 119 -15.12 7.74 -20.44
C PRO A 119 -13.92 6.81 -20.70
N LYS A 120 -14.13 5.78 -21.50
CA LYS A 120 -13.02 4.96 -22.02
C LYS A 120 -12.40 5.65 -23.23
N PRO A 121 -11.07 5.78 -23.32
CA PRO A 121 -10.43 6.35 -24.49
C PRO A 121 -10.86 5.61 -25.78
N GLY A 122 -11.30 6.35 -26.80
CA GLY A 122 -11.69 5.79 -28.08
C GLY A 122 -13.00 4.99 -28.11
N LYS A 123 -13.81 5.03 -27.04
CA LYS A 123 -15.11 4.33 -26.95
C LYS A 123 -16.20 5.24 -26.39
N THR A 124 -17.44 5.00 -26.78
CA THR A 124 -18.63 5.67 -26.23
C THR A 124 -18.99 5.18 -24.81
N GLU A 125 -18.51 3.98 -24.46
CA GLU A 125 -18.76 3.37 -23.16
C GLU A 125 -18.03 4.08 -22.03
N LYS A 126 -18.68 4.14 -20.86
CA LYS A 126 -18.10 4.66 -19.62
C LYS A 126 -17.76 3.49 -18.69
N ARG A 127 -16.66 3.61 -17.94
CA ARG A 127 -16.34 2.69 -16.83
C ARG A 127 -16.79 3.27 -15.50
N PRO A 128 -17.44 2.50 -14.63
CA PRO A 128 -17.74 2.96 -13.28
C PRO A 128 -16.46 3.00 -12.44
N LEU A 129 -16.29 4.07 -11.68
CA LEU A 129 -15.26 4.23 -10.66
C LEU A 129 -15.93 4.46 -9.32
N GLY A 130 -15.58 3.67 -8.31
CA GLY A 130 -16.00 3.86 -6.94
C GLY A 130 -15.05 4.82 -6.21
N VAL A 131 -15.60 5.87 -5.61
CA VAL A 131 -14.86 6.85 -4.80
C VAL A 131 -15.27 6.67 -3.34
N PRO A 132 -14.42 6.05 -2.49
CA PRO A 132 -14.65 5.94 -1.06
C PRO A 132 -14.56 7.30 -0.37
N THR A 133 -15.04 7.41 0.87
CA THR A 133 -14.85 8.59 1.72
C THR A 133 -13.36 8.81 2.02
N VAL A 134 -12.99 10.03 2.41
CA VAL A 134 -11.58 10.36 2.70
C VAL A 134 -11.08 9.56 3.91
N SER A 135 -11.89 9.44 4.95
CA SER A 135 -11.58 8.65 6.14
C SER A 135 -11.35 7.17 5.80
N ASP A 136 -12.24 6.58 4.99
CA ASP A 136 -12.10 5.17 4.58
C ASP A 136 -10.86 4.96 3.70
N ARG A 137 -10.49 5.90 2.83
CA ARG A 137 -9.23 5.83 2.06
C ARG A 137 -7.98 5.83 2.95
N ALA A 138 -7.99 6.62 4.03
CA ALA A 138 -6.89 6.63 4.98
C ALA A 138 -6.77 5.27 5.70
N LEU A 139 -7.89 4.67 6.09
CA LEU A 139 -7.94 3.33 6.68
C LEU A 139 -7.49 2.25 5.70
N GLN A 140 -7.97 2.29 4.46
CA GLN A 140 -7.55 1.35 3.41
C GLN A 140 -6.04 1.40 3.17
N ARG A 141 -5.44 2.60 3.13
CA ARG A 141 -3.98 2.75 3.01
C ARG A 141 -3.26 2.16 4.21
N SER A 142 -3.73 2.43 5.42
CA SER A 142 -3.14 1.89 6.66
C SER A 142 -3.21 0.37 6.69
N THR A 143 -4.33 -0.20 6.27
CA THR A 143 -4.50 -1.65 6.13
C THR A 143 -3.57 -2.23 5.06
N ALA A 144 -3.48 -1.55 3.91
CA ALA A 144 -2.60 -1.98 2.82
C ALA A 144 -1.13 -1.99 3.22
N GLU A 145 -0.65 -1.03 4.01
CA GLU A 145 0.72 -1.02 4.54
C GLU A 145 1.00 -2.24 5.43
N VAL A 146 0.07 -2.59 6.33
CA VAL A 146 0.20 -3.76 7.20
C VAL A 146 0.21 -5.05 6.38
N LEU A 147 -0.69 -5.18 5.42
CA LEU A 147 -0.76 -6.36 4.54
C LEU A 147 0.46 -6.46 3.62
N SER A 148 0.97 -5.34 3.11
CA SER A 148 2.17 -5.30 2.27
C SER A 148 3.40 -5.82 3.01
N ALA A 149 3.52 -5.56 4.33
CA ALA A 149 4.62 -6.10 5.12
C ALA A 149 4.67 -7.64 5.11
N ILE A 150 3.52 -8.30 4.94
CA ILE A 150 3.40 -9.76 4.84
C ILE A 150 3.57 -10.21 3.39
N TYR A 151 2.72 -9.73 2.49
CA TYR A 151 2.63 -10.25 1.12
C TYR A 151 3.86 -9.95 0.25
N GLU A 152 4.59 -8.85 0.53
CA GLU A 152 5.85 -8.56 -0.16
C GLU A 152 6.92 -9.65 0.06
N GLN A 153 6.78 -10.45 1.11
CA GLN A 153 7.69 -11.57 1.37
C GLN A 153 7.34 -12.81 0.52
N ASP A 154 6.10 -12.92 0.08
CA ASP A 154 5.58 -14.07 -0.68
C ASP A 154 5.66 -13.85 -2.20
N PHE A 155 5.75 -12.60 -2.66
CA PHE A 155 5.77 -12.31 -4.09
C PHE A 155 7.04 -12.82 -4.76
N LEU A 156 6.88 -13.47 -5.88
CA LEU A 156 8.00 -13.88 -6.75
C LEU A 156 8.68 -12.64 -7.35
N SER A 157 9.96 -12.74 -7.64
CA SER A 157 10.75 -11.68 -8.27
C SER A 157 10.21 -11.23 -9.65
N CYS A 158 9.46 -12.08 -10.34
CA CYS A 158 8.80 -11.79 -11.61
C CYS A 158 7.38 -11.20 -11.45
N SER A 159 6.92 -10.95 -10.23
CA SER A 159 5.63 -10.30 -9.96
C SER A 159 5.81 -8.78 -9.85
N PHE A 160 5.29 -8.01 -10.80
CA PHE A 160 5.46 -6.55 -10.89
C PHE A 160 4.17 -5.76 -10.64
N GLY A 161 3.00 -6.38 -10.84
CA GLY A 161 1.72 -5.70 -10.78
C GLY A 161 1.28 -5.33 -9.36
N GLY A 162 0.91 -4.07 -9.14
CA GLY A 162 0.35 -3.61 -7.86
C GLY A 162 1.32 -3.53 -6.69
N ARG A 163 2.61 -3.77 -6.91
CA ARG A 163 3.65 -3.73 -5.87
C ARG A 163 4.26 -2.34 -5.73
N PRO A 164 4.62 -1.92 -4.50
CA PRO A 164 5.32 -0.66 -4.27
C PRO A 164 6.61 -0.58 -5.10
N LYS A 165 6.89 0.60 -5.68
CA LYS A 165 8.09 0.90 -6.47
C LYS A 165 8.27 0.06 -7.75
N LEU A 166 7.36 -0.86 -8.08
CA LEU A 166 7.37 -1.64 -9.31
C LEU A 166 6.33 -1.12 -10.31
N SER A 167 6.59 -1.32 -11.60
CA SER A 167 5.75 -0.83 -12.68
C SER A 167 5.80 -1.74 -13.90
N ALA A 168 4.94 -1.49 -14.88
CA ALA A 168 4.96 -2.20 -16.15
C ALA A 168 6.30 -2.04 -16.90
N HIS A 169 6.99 -0.89 -16.73
CA HIS A 169 8.30 -0.68 -17.32
C HIS A 169 9.36 -1.61 -16.75
N HIS A 170 9.35 -1.86 -15.44
CA HIS A 170 10.25 -2.85 -14.83
C HIS A 170 9.99 -4.24 -15.39
N ALA A 171 8.73 -4.63 -15.55
CA ALA A 171 8.38 -5.92 -16.15
C ALA A 171 8.88 -6.05 -17.59
N LEU A 172 8.72 -5.00 -18.39
CA LEU A 172 9.22 -4.96 -19.77
C LEU A 172 10.76 -4.98 -19.82
N GLY A 173 11.43 -4.23 -18.95
CA GLY A 173 12.89 -4.25 -18.85
C GLY A 173 13.43 -5.65 -18.57
N THR A 174 12.92 -6.31 -17.51
CA THR A 174 13.28 -7.68 -17.19
C THR A 174 13.01 -8.65 -18.33
N LEU A 175 11.86 -8.51 -19.01
CA LEU A 175 11.54 -9.36 -20.15
C LEU A 175 12.53 -9.14 -21.30
N THR A 176 12.89 -7.90 -21.59
CA THR A 176 13.87 -7.55 -22.64
C THR A 176 15.24 -8.18 -22.35
N GLU A 177 15.72 -8.06 -21.10
CA GLU A 177 16.99 -8.66 -20.68
C GLU A 177 17.00 -10.18 -20.88
N VAL A 178 15.94 -10.86 -20.46
CA VAL A 178 15.82 -12.32 -20.57
C VAL A 178 15.76 -12.77 -22.03
N ILE A 179 15.04 -12.05 -22.89
CA ILE A 179 14.95 -12.37 -24.34
C ILE A 179 16.29 -12.09 -25.02
N SER A 180 16.91 -10.91 -24.77
CA SER A 180 18.18 -10.55 -25.36
C SER A 180 19.33 -11.44 -24.93
N GLY A 181 19.25 -12.02 -23.74
CA GLY A 181 20.21 -13.00 -23.22
C GLY A 181 20.08 -14.40 -23.82
N GLY A 182 19.14 -14.61 -24.77
CA GLY A 182 18.95 -15.89 -25.49
C GLY A 182 18.39 -17.02 -24.62
N LEU A 183 17.96 -16.74 -23.38
CA LEU A 183 17.45 -17.74 -22.44
C LEU A 183 16.03 -18.19 -22.74
N ILE A 184 15.29 -17.45 -23.57
CA ILE A 184 13.90 -17.73 -23.93
C ILE A 184 13.70 -17.51 -25.41
N SER A 185 13.25 -18.55 -26.12
CA SER A 185 12.85 -18.49 -27.51
C SER A 185 11.35 -18.24 -27.71
N TRP A 186 10.57 -18.26 -26.64
CA TRP A 186 9.12 -18.22 -26.74
C TRP A 186 8.46 -17.63 -25.48
N VAL A 187 7.51 -16.71 -25.67
CA VAL A 187 6.75 -16.06 -24.56
C VAL A 187 5.26 -16.19 -24.82
N ARG A 188 4.51 -16.72 -23.85
CA ARG A 188 3.05 -16.81 -23.90
C ARG A 188 2.40 -15.93 -22.84
N ARG A 189 1.51 -15.04 -23.26
CA ARG A 189 0.61 -14.32 -22.36
C ARG A 189 -0.56 -15.26 -21.97
N ARG A 190 -0.77 -15.48 -20.67
CA ARG A 190 -2.05 -15.98 -20.15
C ARG A 190 -2.94 -14.78 -19.79
N ILE A 191 -4.12 -14.72 -20.37
CA ILE A 191 -5.18 -13.76 -20.04
C ILE A 191 -6.04 -14.39 -18.97
#